data_02bbb56ae4b9987a542a4df53f7e02dc
#
_entry.id   02bbb56ae4b9987a542a4df53f7e02dc
#
_cell.length_a   1.000
_cell.length_b   1.000
_cell.length_c   1.000
_cell.angle_alpha   90.00
_cell.angle_beta   90.00
_cell.angle_gamma   90.00
#
_symmetry.space_group_name_H-M   'P 1'
#
loop_
_entity.id
_entity.type
_entity.pdbx_description
1 polymer ?
#
loop_
_entity_poly.entity_id
_entity_poly.type
_entity_poly.pdbx_seq_one_letter_code
_entity_poly.pdbx_strand_id
1 'polypeptide(L)'
;MARLIMSALKHAGHNVSLVSQFRSWNGKGDNELQNTLEKRAENVVKRLIDQYSTDKIAFKPDIWLTYHVYYKAPDLLGPIISQFLGILYVIAEASHAPKRAVGKWANGHASAEQAIRRADHIISLNPADTPCITPLLKKSAAITPLMPFLPAKHPIPGKSPSRDHQKLLETNGLDPKIPTLITVAMMRDGDKYASYCALAEALAQISSLPWQLLVIGDGPTRRTLEQQFGSLGNHRVRFLGALQNYDVASTLCAADLFVWPAINEAYGMAILEAQAAGLPVIAGNSGGVGQIVRDGKTGILTKAGNIKDFADAVALLLSESARRSAMGKAAKQVVKRDHSFEQASETLDSILIEPKKGKIR
;
A
#
# COMPACT_ATOMS: atom_id res chain seq x y z
N MET A 1 -3.35 3.50 -4.90
CA MET A 1 -2.31 2.98 -5.83
C MET A 1 -2.70 3.18 -7.29
N ALA A 2 -3.83 2.72 -7.83
CA ALA A 2 -4.18 2.87 -9.27
C ALA A 2 -4.01 4.30 -9.82
N ARG A 3 -4.57 5.31 -9.14
CA ARG A 3 -4.41 6.73 -9.55
C ARG A 3 -2.95 7.18 -9.52
N LEU A 4 -2.17 6.65 -8.60
CA LEU A 4 -0.75 6.97 -8.46
C LEU A 4 0.06 6.40 -9.64
N ILE A 5 -0.22 5.15 -10.04
CA ILE A 5 0.36 4.52 -11.23
C ILE A 5 -0.01 5.32 -12.49
N MET A 6 -1.29 5.71 -12.65
CA MET A 6 -1.71 6.55 -13.78
C MET A 6 -0.97 7.91 -13.81
N SER A 7 -0.73 8.52 -12.66
CA SER A 7 0.03 9.78 -12.56
C SER A 7 1.50 9.58 -12.93
N ALA A 8 2.11 8.48 -12.48
CA ALA A 8 3.50 8.13 -12.78
C ALA A 8 3.69 7.86 -14.29
N LEU A 9 2.77 7.12 -14.91
CA LEU A 9 2.77 6.89 -16.36
C LEU A 9 2.62 8.19 -17.16
N LYS A 10 1.74 9.09 -16.74
CA LYS A 10 1.61 10.40 -17.38
C LYS A 10 2.88 11.24 -17.24
N HIS A 11 3.54 11.18 -16.08
CA HIS A 11 4.80 11.85 -15.84
C HIS A 11 5.93 11.32 -16.75
N ALA A 12 5.94 10.01 -16.99
CA ALA A 12 6.84 9.35 -17.93
C ALA A 12 6.53 9.64 -19.41
N GLY A 13 5.52 10.47 -19.72
CA GLY A 13 5.18 10.88 -21.09
C GLY A 13 4.14 10.00 -21.78
N HIS A 14 3.55 9.01 -21.09
CA HIS A 14 2.50 8.18 -21.69
C HIS A 14 1.16 8.92 -21.74
N ASN A 15 0.42 8.70 -22.83
CA ASN A 15 -0.98 9.13 -22.93
C ASN A 15 -1.87 8.10 -22.22
N VAL A 16 -2.36 8.44 -21.02
CA VAL A 16 -3.10 7.52 -20.15
C VAL A 16 -4.58 7.89 -20.11
N SER A 17 -5.44 6.97 -20.54
CA SER A 17 -6.90 7.12 -20.51
C SER A 17 -7.55 6.04 -19.63
N LEU A 18 -8.52 6.43 -18.80
CA LEU A 18 -9.37 5.49 -18.06
C LEU A 18 -10.54 5.10 -18.95
N VAL A 19 -10.46 3.94 -19.57
CA VAL A 19 -11.42 3.46 -20.57
C VAL A 19 -12.72 2.98 -19.95
N SER A 20 -12.68 2.41 -18.76
CA SER A 20 -13.87 1.87 -18.08
C SER A 20 -13.81 2.08 -16.57
N GLN A 21 -14.97 2.38 -15.97
CA GLN A 21 -15.19 2.38 -14.53
C GLN A 21 -15.87 1.10 -14.04
N PHE A 22 -15.96 0.08 -14.90
CA PHE A 22 -16.52 -1.22 -14.53
C PHE A 22 -15.73 -1.83 -13.37
N ARG A 23 -16.47 -2.36 -12.38
CA ARG A 23 -15.92 -3.03 -11.20
C ARG A 23 -16.50 -4.43 -11.11
N SER A 24 -15.64 -5.43 -11.21
CA SER A 24 -15.96 -6.86 -11.07
C SER A 24 -15.98 -7.33 -9.61
N TRP A 25 -15.86 -6.43 -8.64
CA TRP A 25 -15.67 -6.80 -7.24
C TRP A 25 -16.91 -7.47 -6.62
N ASN A 26 -16.70 -8.65 -6.06
CA ASN A 26 -17.67 -9.42 -5.28
C ASN A 26 -17.05 -9.81 -3.94
N GLY A 27 -17.36 -9.07 -2.89
CA GLY A 27 -16.75 -9.24 -1.55
C GLY A 27 -17.24 -10.48 -0.80
N LYS A 28 -18.40 -11.05 -1.15
CA LYS A 28 -19.04 -12.15 -0.40
C LYS A 28 -18.97 -13.51 -1.12
N GLY A 29 -18.63 -13.54 -2.41
CA GLY A 29 -18.65 -14.77 -3.23
C GLY A 29 -20.08 -15.17 -3.59
N ASP A 30 -20.92 -14.21 -3.87
CA ASP A 30 -22.28 -14.40 -4.31
C ASP A 30 -22.30 -14.79 -5.79
N ASN A 31 -22.82 -15.98 -6.11
CA ASN A 31 -22.82 -16.52 -7.48
C ASN A 31 -23.79 -15.75 -8.40
N GLU A 32 -24.92 -15.27 -7.92
CA GLU A 32 -25.85 -14.47 -8.74
C GLU A 32 -25.22 -13.12 -9.11
N LEU A 33 -24.53 -12.51 -8.14
CA LEU A 33 -23.76 -11.29 -8.42
C LEU A 33 -22.63 -11.57 -9.41
N GLN A 34 -21.91 -12.70 -9.32
CA GLN A 34 -20.86 -13.06 -10.29
C GLN A 34 -21.43 -13.14 -11.70
N ASN A 35 -22.51 -13.89 -11.90
CA ASN A 35 -23.19 -14.01 -13.21
C ASN A 35 -23.68 -12.65 -13.74
N THR A 36 -24.17 -11.80 -12.86
CA THR A 36 -24.61 -10.44 -13.22
C THR A 36 -23.43 -9.57 -13.66
N LEU A 37 -22.29 -9.68 -12.97
CA LEU A 37 -21.07 -8.94 -13.31
C LEU A 37 -20.49 -9.42 -14.65
N GLU A 38 -20.51 -10.72 -14.93
CA GLU A 38 -20.07 -11.29 -16.22
C GLU A 38 -20.91 -10.74 -17.38
N LYS A 39 -22.24 -10.78 -17.29
CA LYS A 39 -23.15 -10.20 -18.31
C LYS A 39 -22.92 -8.70 -18.50
N ARG A 40 -22.68 -7.95 -17.42
CA ARG A 40 -22.33 -6.53 -17.51
C ARG A 40 -21.00 -6.32 -18.20
N ALA A 41 -19.99 -7.15 -17.92
CA ALA A 41 -18.69 -7.10 -18.58
C ALA A 41 -18.81 -7.37 -20.08
N GLU A 42 -19.59 -8.37 -20.51
CA GLU A 42 -19.86 -8.66 -21.91
C GLU A 42 -20.44 -7.44 -22.65
N ASN A 43 -21.40 -6.74 -22.05
CA ASN A 43 -21.96 -5.51 -22.62
C ASN A 43 -20.91 -4.39 -22.73
N VAL A 44 -20.01 -4.26 -21.74
CA VAL A 44 -18.92 -3.28 -21.79
C VAL A 44 -17.92 -3.66 -22.88
N VAL A 45 -17.54 -4.93 -22.98
CA VAL A 45 -16.65 -5.47 -24.00
C VAL A 45 -17.22 -5.19 -25.41
N LYS A 46 -18.48 -5.55 -25.64
CA LYS A 46 -19.14 -5.31 -26.93
C LYS A 46 -19.08 -3.84 -27.32
N ARG A 47 -19.48 -2.95 -26.41
CA ARG A 47 -19.42 -1.50 -26.65
C ARG A 47 -18.01 -1.02 -26.98
N LEU A 48 -16.98 -1.50 -26.27
CA LEU A 48 -15.59 -1.11 -26.51
C LEU A 48 -15.09 -1.65 -27.85
N ILE A 49 -15.44 -2.89 -28.23
CA ILE A 49 -15.12 -3.47 -29.54
C ILE A 49 -15.77 -2.62 -30.65
N ASP A 50 -17.07 -2.35 -30.54
CA ASP A 50 -17.78 -1.51 -31.53
C ASP A 50 -17.11 -0.13 -31.64
N GLN A 51 -16.76 0.44 -30.52
CA GLN A 51 -16.08 1.72 -30.43
C GLN A 51 -14.69 1.69 -31.11
N TYR A 52 -13.86 0.68 -30.88
CA TYR A 52 -12.52 0.54 -31.46
C TYR A 52 -12.53 0.05 -32.93
N SER A 53 -13.65 -0.50 -33.40
CA SER A 53 -13.83 -0.91 -34.79
C SER A 53 -14.17 0.26 -35.72
N THR A 54 -14.58 1.40 -35.17
CA THR A 54 -14.91 2.59 -35.96
C THR A 54 -13.70 3.50 -36.10
N ASP A 55 -13.41 4.01 -37.30
CA ASP A 55 -12.29 4.94 -37.54
C ASP A 55 -12.46 6.33 -36.88
N LYS A 56 -13.53 6.52 -36.14
CA LYS A 56 -13.88 7.78 -35.46
C LYS A 56 -13.16 8.01 -34.15
N ILE A 57 -12.34 7.05 -33.68
CA ILE A 57 -11.65 7.19 -32.39
C ILE A 57 -10.28 7.83 -32.59
N ALA A 58 -10.11 8.97 -31.94
CA ALA A 58 -8.84 9.68 -31.88
C ALA A 58 -7.74 8.95 -31.04
N PHE A 59 -8.12 7.97 -30.20
CA PHE A 59 -7.19 7.29 -29.30
C PHE A 59 -7.27 5.77 -29.48
N LYS A 60 -6.26 5.20 -30.16
CA LYS A 60 -6.05 3.74 -30.19
C LYS A 60 -4.96 3.39 -29.17
N PRO A 61 -5.24 2.55 -28.15
CA PRO A 61 -4.25 2.17 -27.17
C PRO A 61 -3.21 1.21 -27.76
N ASP A 62 -1.96 1.33 -27.34
CA ASP A 62 -0.89 0.37 -27.63
C ASP A 62 -0.77 -0.70 -26.53
N ILE A 63 -1.30 -0.40 -25.35
CA ILE A 63 -1.21 -1.24 -24.15
C ILE A 63 -2.52 -1.15 -23.40
N TRP A 64 -3.02 -2.29 -22.95
CA TRP A 64 -4.08 -2.37 -21.96
C TRP A 64 -3.49 -2.67 -20.60
N LEU A 65 -3.74 -1.80 -19.60
CA LEU A 65 -3.28 -1.98 -18.23
C LEU A 65 -4.46 -2.12 -17.28
N THR A 66 -4.48 -3.21 -16.51
CA THR A 66 -5.46 -3.45 -15.43
C THR A 66 -4.78 -3.44 -14.08
N TYR A 67 -5.42 -2.78 -13.10
CA TYR A 67 -4.92 -2.72 -11.73
C TYR A 67 -5.69 -3.67 -10.83
N HIS A 68 -4.96 -4.51 -10.07
CA HIS A 68 -5.41 -5.36 -8.99
C HIS A 68 -6.38 -6.49 -9.43
N VAL A 69 -5.81 -7.55 -9.99
CA VAL A 69 -6.54 -8.74 -10.45
C VAL A 69 -6.42 -9.88 -9.44
N TYR A 70 -7.54 -10.34 -8.91
CA TYR A 70 -7.63 -11.48 -7.99
C TYR A 70 -9.06 -12.07 -7.95
N TYR A 71 -9.26 -13.17 -7.25
CA TYR A 71 -10.52 -13.94 -7.25
C TYR A 71 -11.78 -13.16 -6.86
N LYS A 72 -11.67 -12.07 -6.08
CA LYS A 72 -12.83 -11.19 -5.75
C LYS A 72 -13.06 -10.09 -6.77
N ALA A 73 -12.06 -9.78 -7.57
CA ALA A 73 -12.10 -8.76 -8.60
C ALA A 73 -11.30 -9.23 -9.83
N PRO A 74 -11.81 -10.24 -10.59
CA PRO A 74 -11.18 -10.69 -11.82
C PRO A 74 -11.24 -9.61 -12.90
N ASP A 75 -10.29 -9.61 -13.83
CA ASP A 75 -10.39 -8.78 -15.02
C ASP A 75 -11.18 -9.51 -16.11
N LEU A 76 -12.39 -9.04 -16.34
CA LEU A 76 -13.32 -9.56 -17.35
C LEU A 76 -13.23 -8.81 -18.69
N LEU A 77 -12.45 -7.73 -18.77
CA LEU A 77 -12.35 -6.87 -19.94
C LEU A 77 -11.00 -7.00 -20.66
N GLY A 78 -9.90 -6.85 -19.90
CA GLY A 78 -8.54 -6.74 -20.42
C GLY A 78 -8.13 -7.87 -21.34
N PRO A 79 -8.31 -9.15 -20.95
CA PRO A 79 -7.93 -10.29 -21.80
C PRO A 79 -8.61 -10.28 -23.17
N ILE A 80 -9.86 -9.85 -23.24
CA ILE A 80 -10.66 -9.86 -24.47
C ILE A 80 -10.30 -8.67 -25.36
N ILE A 81 -10.26 -7.48 -24.78
CA ILE A 81 -10.00 -6.24 -25.52
C ILE A 81 -8.56 -6.19 -26.04
N SER A 82 -7.58 -6.59 -25.21
CA SER A 82 -6.18 -6.63 -25.65
C SER A 82 -5.96 -7.64 -26.80
N GLN A 83 -6.63 -8.78 -26.73
CA GLN A 83 -6.60 -9.77 -27.83
C GLN A 83 -7.26 -9.23 -29.10
N PHE A 84 -8.43 -8.58 -28.99
CA PHE A 84 -9.13 -8.00 -30.13
C PHE A 84 -8.29 -6.92 -30.82
N LEU A 85 -7.63 -6.07 -30.04
CA LEU A 85 -6.78 -4.99 -30.57
C LEU A 85 -5.37 -5.45 -30.98
N GLY A 86 -4.97 -6.68 -30.65
CA GLY A 86 -3.61 -7.18 -30.89
C GLY A 86 -2.53 -6.43 -30.11
N ILE A 87 -2.86 -5.90 -28.95
CA ILE A 87 -1.97 -5.08 -28.09
C ILE A 87 -1.50 -5.81 -26.86
N LEU A 88 -0.50 -5.26 -26.17
CA LEU A 88 0.02 -5.82 -24.92
C LEU A 88 -1.01 -5.73 -23.79
N TYR A 89 -1.10 -6.80 -23.02
CA TYR A 89 -1.90 -6.86 -21.80
C TYR A 89 -1.01 -6.89 -20.55
N VAL A 90 -1.10 -5.84 -19.74
CA VAL A 90 -0.29 -5.65 -18.53
C VAL A 90 -1.21 -5.65 -17.32
N ILE A 91 -0.83 -6.39 -16.28
CA ILE A 91 -1.52 -6.37 -14.99
C ILE A 91 -0.59 -5.75 -13.94
N ALA A 92 -1.04 -4.70 -13.29
CA ALA A 92 -0.39 -4.18 -12.08
C ALA A 92 -1.10 -4.74 -10.86
N GLU A 93 -0.36 -5.49 -10.04
CA GLU A 93 -0.86 -6.21 -8.86
C GLU A 93 -1.82 -7.36 -9.21
N ALA A 94 -1.27 -8.54 -9.37
CA ALA A 94 -2.01 -9.79 -9.51
C ALA A 94 -1.85 -10.64 -8.23
N SER A 95 -2.90 -11.36 -7.87
CA SER A 95 -2.86 -12.32 -6.76
C SER A 95 -3.60 -13.59 -7.13
N HIS A 96 -2.96 -14.74 -6.89
CA HIS A 96 -3.52 -16.06 -7.16
C HIS A 96 -3.56 -16.90 -5.89
N ALA A 97 -4.73 -17.44 -5.56
CA ALA A 97 -4.96 -18.21 -4.35
C ALA A 97 -5.54 -19.59 -4.68
N PRO A 98 -4.73 -20.64 -4.87
CA PRO A 98 -5.19 -21.98 -5.29
C PRO A 98 -6.31 -22.55 -4.41
N LYS A 99 -6.31 -22.25 -3.12
CA LYS A 99 -7.38 -22.65 -2.18
C LYS A 99 -8.78 -22.08 -2.53
N ARG A 100 -8.86 -21.16 -3.46
CA ARG A 100 -10.11 -20.53 -3.93
C ARG A 100 -10.64 -21.13 -5.24
N ALA A 101 -9.94 -22.11 -5.81
CA ALA A 101 -10.39 -22.83 -7.01
C ALA A 101 -11.69 -23.61 -6.79
N VAL A 102 -12.09 -23.81 -5.55
CA VAL A 102 -13.33 -24.50 -5.17
C VAL A 102 -14.20 -23.61 -4.27
N GLY A 103 -15.49 -23.92 -4.22
CA GLY A 103 -16.48 -23.21 -3.41
C GLY A 103 -16.94 -21.89 -4.04
N LYS A 104 -17.45 -21.00 -3.23
CA LYS A 104 -18.12 -19.75 -3.65
C LYS A 104 -17.27 -18.78 -4.47
N TRP A 105 -15.98 -19.00 -4.55
CA TRP A 105 -15.03 -18.15 -5.28
C TRP A 105 -14.52 -18.81 -6.58
N ALA A 106 -14.96 -20.02 -6.91
CA ALA A 106 -14.41 -20.79 -8.02
C ALA A 106 -14.47 -20.05 -9.36
N ASN A 107 -15.61 -19.43 -9.70
CA ASN A 107 -15.76 -18.68 -10.96
C ASN A 107 -14.81 -17.46 -11.01
N GLY A 108 -14.82 -16.63 -9.97
CA GLY A 108 -13.94 -15.47 -9.90
C GLY A 108 -12.46 -15.85 -9.87
N HIS A 109 -12.12 -16.99 -9.25
CA HIS A 109 -10.76 -17.55 -9.27
C HIS A 109 -10.36 -17.98 -10.69
N ALA A 110 -11.22 -18.72 -11.39
CA ALA A 110 -10.96 -19.16 -12.77
C ALA A 110 -10.78 -17.97 -13.72
N SER A 111 -11.64 -16.96 -13.62
CA SER A 111 -11.55 -15.73 -14.43
C SER A 111 -10.27 -14.94 -14.13
N ALA A 112 -9.87 -14.83 -12.86
CA ALA A 112 -8.61 -14.16 -12.49
C ALA A 112 -7.40 -14.95 -12.98
N GLU A 113 -7.39 -16.28 -12.85
CA GLU A 113 -6.34 -17.14 -13.38
C GLU A 113 -6.22 -17.00 -14.91
N GLN A 114 -7.34 -16.99 -15.62
CA GLN A 114 -7.33 -16.79 -17.07
C GLN A 114 -6.72 -15.45 -17.46
N ALA A 115 -7.04 -14.37 -16.74
CA ALA A 115 -6.46 -13.07 -16.97
C ALA A 115 -4.93 -13.06 -16.74
N ILE A 116 -4.46 -13.67 -15.64
CA ILE A 116 -3.04 -13.79 -15.34
C ILE A 116 -2.30 -14.58 -16.41
N ARG A 117 -2.85 -15.73 -16.87
CA ARG A 117 -2.26 -16.56 -17.93
C ARG A 117 -2.15 -15.83 -19.27
N ARG A 118 -3.02 -14.88 -19.55
CA ARG A 118 -3.01 -14.08 -20.79
C ARG A 118 -2.10 -12.87 -20.75
N ALA A 119 -1.72 -12.40 -19.56
CA ALA A 119 -0.89 -11.24 -19.42
C ALA A 119 0.46 -11.38 -20.14
N ASP A 120 0.89 -10.32 -20.79
CA ASP A 120 2.22 -10.18 -21.38
C ASP A 120 3.25 -9.73 -20.33
N HIS A 121 2.78 -8.96 -19.34
CA HIS A 121 3.62 -8.47 -18.26
C HIS A 121 2.82 -8.33 -16.96
N ILE A 122 3.42 -8.73 -15.84
CA ILE A 122 2.90 -8.50 -14.49
C ILE A 122 3.82 -7.50 -13.78
N ILE A 123 3.25 -6.42 -13.32
CA ILE A 123 3.91 -5.49 -12.39
C ILE A 123 3.57 -5.97 -10.97
N SER A 124 4.54 -6.59 -10.31
CA SER A 124 4.35 -7.14 -8.96
C SER A 124 4.52 -6.05 -7.91
N LEU A 125 3.43 -5.72 -7.21
CA LEU A 125 3.47 -4.80 -6.08
C LEU A 125 3.73 -5.56 -4.76
N ASN A 126 3.29 -6.81 -4.65
CA ASN A 126 3.50 -7.66 -3.49
C ASN A 126 4.33 -8.89 -3.85
N PRO A 127 5.58 -9.00 -3.39
CA PRO A 127 6.44 -10.15 -3.72
C PRO A 127 5.93 -11.48 -3.16
N ALA A 128 5.08 -11.47 -2.14
CA ALA A 128 4.48 -12.68 -1.59
C ALA A 128 3.53 -13.38 -2.60
N ASP A 129 2.98 -12.65 -3.56
CA ASP A 129 2.13 -13.22 -4.61
C ASP A 129 2.93 -13.85 -5.76
N THR A 130 4.19 -13.44 -5.96
CA THR A 130 5.04 -13.87 -7.08
C THR A 130 5.16 -15.39 -7.21
N PRO A 131 5.40 -16.19 -6.14
CA PRO A 131 5.50 -17.65 -6.26
C PRO A 131 4.22 -18.33 -6.77
N CYS A 132 3.05 -17.78 -6.46
CA CYS A 132 1.77 -18.31 -6.92
C CYS A 132 1.41 -17.88 -8.35
N ILE A 133 1.98 -16.79 -8.82
CA ILE A 133 1.70 -16.21 -10.15
C ILE A 133 2.65 -16.79 -11.20
N THR A 134 3.93 -16.93 -10.89
CA THR A 134 4.97 -17.36 -11.83
C THR A 134 4.63 -18.64 -12.61
N PRO A 135 4.07 -19.70 -12.00
CA PRO A 135 3.71 -20.93 -12.72
C PRO A 135 2.57 -20.75 -13.74
N LEU A 136 1.82 -19.66 -13.65
CA LEU A 136 0.69 -19.38 -14.54
C LEU A 136 1.12 -18.60 -15.79
N LEU A 137 2.26 -17.95 -15.74
CA LEU A 137 2.71 -17.07 -16.82
C LEU A 137 3.09 -17.85 -18.07
N LYS A 138 2.72 -17.33 -19.23
CA LYS A 138 3.23 -17.82 -20.51
C LYS A 138 4.74 -17.57 -20.62
N LYS A 139 5.45 -18.41 -21.38
CA LYS A 139 6.94 -18.35 -21.50
C LYS A 139 7.46 -16.97 -21.95
N SER A 140 6.67 -16.22 -22.72
CA SER A 140 7.03 -14.88 -23.20
C SER A 140 6.66 -13.77 -22.22
N ALA A 141 5.96 -14.06 -21.13
CA ALA A 141 5.56 -13.05 -20.17
C ALA A 141 6.69 -12.74 -19.18
N ALA A 142 6.73 -11.49 -18.73
CA ALA A 142 7.65 -11.03 -17.70
C ALA A 142 6.92 -10.64 -16.42
N ILE A 143 7.64 -10.70 -15.30
CA ILE A 143 7.19 -10.15 -14.02
C ILE A 143 8.28 -9.20 -13.51
N THR A 144 7.88 -7.98 -13.18
CA THR A 144 8.79 -6.96 -12.66
C THR A 144 8.26 -6.39 -11.36
N PRO A 145 9.08 -6.35 -10.29
CA PRO A 145 8.67 -5.72 -9.05
C PRO A 145 8.60 -4.19 -9.21
N LEU A 146 7.55 -3.59 -8.66
CA LEU A 146 7.45 -2.15 -8.49
C LEU A 146 7.38 -1.85 -6.99
N MET A 147 8.37 -1.15 -6.50
CA MET A 147 8.40 -0.74 -5.10
C MET A 147 7.25 0.23 -4.80
N PRO A 148 6.65 0.17 -3.59
CA PRO A 148 5.69 1.18 -3.18
C PRO A 148 6.35 2.56 -3.21
N PHE A 149 5.64 3.58 -3.69
CA PHE A 149 6.18 4.91 -3.87
C PHE A 149 5.18 6.00 -3.46
N LEU A 150 5.68 7.18 -3.19
CA LEU A 150 4.89 8.33 -2.78
C LEU A 150 4.51 9.20 -3.99
N PRO A 151 3.43 10.00 -3.92
CA PRO A 151 3.08 10.94 -4.98
C PRO A 151 4.14 12.05 -5.14
N ALA A 152 4.30 12.59 -6.36
CA ALA A 152 5.26 13.66 -6.66
C ALA A 152 5.12 14.89 -5.72
N LYS A 153 3.89 15.23 -5.35
CA LYS A 153 3.57 16.30 -4.39
C LYS A 153 3.20 15.69 -3.03
N HIS A 154 4.00 14.73 -2.56
CA HIS A 154 3.83 14.30 -1.18
C HIS A 154 4.18 15.47 -0.26
N PRO A 155 3.25 15.91 0.62
CA PRO A 155 3.56 16.98 1.54
C PRO A 155 4.62 16.48 2.53
N ILE A 156 5.88 16.81 2.27
CA ILE A 156 6.93 16.73 3.27
C ILE A 156 7.01 18.15 3.80
N PRO A 157 6.45 18.45 4.97
CA PRO A 157 6.67 19.75 5.58
C PRO A 157 8.18 19.93 5.66
N GLY A 158 8.70 21.01 5.10
CA GLY A 158 10.07 21.39 5.35
C GLY A 158 10.28 21.31 6.86
N LYS A 159 11.48 20.98 7.34
CA LYS A 159 11.77 21.09 8.76
C LYS A 159 11.46 22.52 9.20
N SER A 160 10.19 22.78 9.51
CA SER A 160 9.83 23.95 10.27
C SER A 160 10.46 23.78 11.65
N PRO A 161 11.04 24.83 12.20
CA PRO A 161 11.77 24.71 13.44
C PRO A 161 10.83 24.22 14.54
N SER A 162 11.44 23.65 15.54
CA SER A 162 10.93 23.11 16.79
C SER A 162 9.65 23.73 17.40
N ARG A 163 9.30 24.98 17.06
CA ARG A 163 8.12 25.69 17.61
C ARG A 163 6.78 25.14 17.14
N ASP A 164 6.62 24.82 15.85
CA ASP A 164 5.33 24.31 15.34
C ASP A 164 5.06 22.89 15.84
N HIS A 165 6.10 22.08 15.98
CA HIS A 165 6.01 20.75 16.56
C HIS A 165 5.68 20.79 18.05
N GLN A 166 6.35 21.67 18.81
CA GLN A 166 6.04 21.89 20.23
C GLN A 166 4.59 22.33 20.40
N LYS A 167 4.16 23.34 19.64
CA LYS A 167 2.78 23.83 19.67
C LYS A 167 1.75 22.74 19.34
N LEU A 168 2.05 21.88 18.36
CA LEU A 168 1.17 20.74 18.03
C LEU A 168 1.02 19.78 19.20
N LEU A 169 2.11 19.42 19.85
CA LEU A 169 2.10 18.53 21.02
C LEU A 169 1.35 19.18 22.18
N GLU A 170 1.66 20.43 22.53
CA GLU A 170 1.02 21.21 23.60
C GLU A 170 -0.49 21.38 23.37
N THR A 171 -0.90 21.70 22.12
CA THR A 171 -2.31 21.81 21.76
C THR A 171 -3.07 20.51 21.95
N ASN A 172 -2.38 19.38 21.80
CA ASN A 172 -2.94 18.04 22.06
C ASN A 172 -2.73 17.57 23.51
N GLY A 173 -2.27 18.45 24.42
CA GLY A 173 -2.06 18.14 25.82
C GLY A 173 -0.94 17.12 26.06
N LEU A 174 0.10 17.15 25.23
CA LEU A 174 1.30 16.33 25.33
C LEU A 174 2.51 17.21 25.71
N ASP A 175 3.49 16.62 26.39
CA ASP A 175 4.71 17.30 26.80
C ASP A 175 5.79 17.18 25.70
N PRO A 176 6.28 18.29 25.10
CA PRO A 176 7.33 18.24 24.09
C PRO A 176 8.68 17.66 24.55
N LYS A 177 8.86 17.48 25.86
CA LYS A 177 10.08 16.88 26.43
C LYS A 177 10.03 15.35 26.48
N ILE A 178 8.85 14.77 26.33
CA ILE A 178 8.66 13.32 26.36
C ILE A 178 8.70 12.76 24.92
N PRO A 179 9.46 11.68 24.65
CA PRO A 179 9.47 11.07 23.33
C PRO A 179 8.06 10.71 22.84
N THR A 180 7.74 11.16 21.62
CA THR A 180 6.43 10.98 21.02
C THR A 180 6.43 9.85 20.01
N LEU A 181 5.71 8.79 20.31
CA LEU A 181 5.37 7.72 19.38
C LEU A 181 4.21 8.16 18.49
N ILE A 182 4.13 7.62 17.27
CA ILE A 182 2.99 7.87 16.39
C ILE A 182 2.61 6.61 15.62
N THR A 183 1.31 6.45 15.40
CA THR A 183 0.75 5.43 14.49
C THR A 183 -0.34 6.03 13.62
N VAL A 184 -0.43 5.55 12.37
CA VAL A 184 -1.41 6.02 11.37
C VAL A 184 -2.06 4.82 10.71
N ALA A 185 -3.33 4.54 11.03
CA ALA A 185 -4.08 3.46 10.39
C ALA A 185 -5.59 3.65 10.54
N MET A 186 -6.36 3.08 9.58
CA MET A 186 -7.82 2.97 9.74
C MET A 186 -8.17 2.06 10.91
N MET A 187 -9.20 2.43 11.68
CA MET A 187 -9.71 1.66 12.82
C MET A 187 -10.86 0.74 12.38
N ARG A 188 -10.51 -0.32 11.63
CA ARG A 188 -11.45 -1.32 11.12
C ARG A 188 -11.17 -2.70 11.70
N ASP A 189 -12.20 -3.54 11.73
CA ASP A 189 -12.08 -4.94 12.17
C ASP A 189 -11.03 -5.73 11.39
N GLY A 190 -10.60 -6.84 11.97
CA GLY A 190 -9.60 -7.74 11.42
C GLY A 190 -8.17 -7.29 11.70
N ASP A 191 -7.28 -7.36 10.72
CA ASP A 191 -5.83 -7.18 10.89
C ASP A 191 -5.44 -5.81 11.46
N LYS A 192 -6.20 -4.75 11.13
CA LYS A 192 -5.94 -3.41 11.67
C LYS A 192 -6.27 -3.33 13.15
N TYR A 193 -7.42 -3.87 13.55
CA TYR A 193 -7.80 -3.96 14.96
C TYR A 193 -6.80 -4.82 15.75
N ALA A 194 -6.42 -5.99 15.21
CA ALA A 194 -5.41 -6.85 15.83
C ALA A 194 -4.06 -6.14 16.01
N SER A 195 -3.63 -5.34 15.02
CA SER A 195 -2.41 -4.55 15.13
C SER A 195 -2.49 -3.47 16.22
N TYR A 196 -3.63 -2.80 16.37
CA TYR A 196 -3.83 -1.85 17.45
C TYR A 196 -3.83 -2.54 18.83
N CYS A 197 -4.47 -3.71 18.97
CA CYS A 197 -4.45 -4.48 20.21
C CYS A 197 -3.02 -4.89 20.59
N ALA A 198 -2.25 -5.38 19.61
CA ALA A 198 -0.85 -5.73 19.83
C ALA A 198 0.01 -4.52 20.21
N LEU A 199 -0.27 -3.34 19.64
CA LEU A 199 0.40 -2.09 20.03
C LEU A 199 0.09 -1.71 21.47
N ALA A 200 -1.17 -1.75 21.88
CA ALA A 200 -1.57 -1.43 23.26
C ALA A 200 -0.91 -2.39 24.28
N GLU A 201 -0.90 -3.69 23.98
CA GLU A 201 -0.27 -4.71 24.81
C GLU A 201 1.26 -4.51 24.92
N ALA A 202 1.93 -4.19 23.83
CA ALA A 202 3.37 -3.91 23.84
C ALA A 202 3.70 -2.65 24.64
N LEU A 203 2.93 -1.58 24.50
CA LEU A 203 3.12 -0.34 25.24
C LEU A 203 2.83 -0.50 26.75
N ALA A 204 1.93 -1.41 27.13
CA ALA A 204 1.69 -1.76 28.53
C ALA A 204 2.93 -2.37 29.19
N GLN A 205 3.72 -3.20 28.47
CA GLN A 205 4.95 -3.81 28.99
C GLN A 205 6.05 -2.78 29.31
N ILE A 206 6.01 -1.62 28.65
CA ILE A 206 6.98 -0.53 28.84
C ILE A 206 6.35 0.71 29.49
N SER A 207 5.28 0.53 30.26
CA SER A 207 4.54 1.63 30.92
C SER A 207 5.38 2.43 31.90
N SER A 208 6.47 1.87 32.44
CA SER A 208 7.41 2.55 33.32
C SER A 208 8.32 3.57 32.62
N LEU A 209 8.45 3.45 31.27
CA LEU A 209 9.28 4.37 30.50
C LEU A 209 8.51 5.66 30.16
N PRO A 210 9.22 6.80 29.97
CA PRO A 210 8.62 8.04 29.51
C PRO A 210 8.35 7.97 28.00
N TRP A 211 7.10 7.86 27.61
CA TRP A 211 6.62 7.94 26.23
C TRP A 211 5.19 8.49 26.19
N GLN A 212 4.83 9.02 25.06
CA GLN A 212 3.46 9.42 24.72
C GLN A 212 3.13 9.01 23.27
N LEU A 213 1.85 8.88 22.93
CA LEU A 213 1.41 8.32 21.64
C LEU A 213 0.37 9.21 20.96
N LEU A 214 0.62 9.55 19.72
CA LEU A 214 -0.35 10.10 18.79
C LEU A 214 -0.94 8.98 17.93
N VAL A 215 -2.26 8.91 17.86
CA VAL A 215 -2.99 7.93 17.04
C VAL A 215 -3.81 8.67 15.98
N ILE A 216 -3.42 8.54 14.72
CA ILE A 216 -4.13 9.10 13.58
C ILE A 216 -4.94 8.00 12.89
N GLY A 217 -6.22 8.27 12.67
CA GLY A 217 -7.14 7.38 12.00
C GLY A 217 -8.52 7.39 12.65
N ASP A 218 -9.46 6.78 11.96
CA ASP A 218 -10.84 6.63 12.41
C ASP A 218 -11.44 5.34 11.86
N GLY A 219 -12.61 4.97 12.40
CA GLY A 219 -13.35 3.82 11.91
C GLY A 219 -14.22 3.14 12.98
N PRO A 220 -14.90 2.04 12.61
CA PRO A 220 -15.90 1.38 13.47
C PRO A 220 -15.37 0.94 14.83
N THR A 221 -14.07 0.60 14.93
CA THR A 221 -13.47 0.09 16.19
C THR A 221 -12.88 1.18 17.07
N ARG A 222 -13.01 2.46 16.70
CA ARG A 222 -12.37 3.59 17.42
C ARG A 222 -12.72 3.58 18.91
N ARG A 223 -14.00 3.51 19.26
CA ARG A 223 -14.44 3.56 20.66
C ARG A 223 -13.85 2.44 21.51
N THR A 224 -13.79 1.23 20.95
CA THR A 224 -13.18 0.07 21.63
C THR A 224 -11.69 0.26 21.84
N LEU A 225 -10.98 0.82 20.84
CA LEU A 225 -9.56 1.12 20.95
C LEU A 225 -9.28 2.24 21.96
N GLU A 226 -10.07 3.31 22.00
CA GLU A 226 -9.95 4.37 22.99
C GLU A 226 -10.08 3.81 24.42
N GLN A 227 -11.01 2.88 24.65
CA GLN A 227 -11.15 2.19 25.95
C GLN A 227 -9.91 1.33 26.28
N GLN A 228 -9.40 0.58 25.30
CA GLN A 228 -8.24 -0.28 25.48
C GLN A 228 -6.97 0.53 25.78
N PHE A 229 -6.71 1.59 25.02
CA PHE A 229 -5.57 2.48 25.26
C PHE A 229 -5.71 3.35 26.48
N GLY A 230 -6.94 3.59 26.96
CA GLY A 230 -7.23 4.33 28.18
C GLY A 230 -6.60 3.70 29.42
N SER A 231 -6.42 2.37 29.45
CA SER A 231 -5.73 1.65 30.55
C SER A 231 -4.24 2.01 30.67
N LEU A 232 -3.63 2.57 29.60
CA LEU A 232 -2.23 3.01 29.59
C LEU A 232 -2.02 4.41 30.24
N GLY A 233 -3.11 5.08 30.60
CA GLY A 233 -3.13 6.44 31.13
C GLY A 233 -3.66 7.46 30.15
N ASN A 234 -4.77 8.10 30.51
CA ASN A 234 -5.46 9.06 29.65
C ASN A 234 -4.62 10.29 29.23
N HIS A 235 -3.51 10.55 29.91
CA HIS A 235 -2.59 11.65 29.58
C HIS A 235 -1.55 11.28 28.54
N ARG A 236 -1.33 9.98 28.25
CA ARG A 236 -0.26 9.51 27.35
C ARG A 236 -0.70 9.30 25.92
N VAL A 237 -1.98 9.04 25.67
CA VAL A 237 -2.48 8.67 24.34
C VAL A 237 -3.47 9.71 23.84
N ARG A 238 -3.28 10.17 22.59
CA ARG A 238 -4.17 11.12 21.92
C ARG A 238 -4.64 10.57 20.58
N PHE A 239 -5.95 10.41 20.46
CA PHE A 239 -6.62 10.02 19.21
C PHE A 239 -7.00 11.30 18.43
N LEU A 240 -6.34 11.54 17.31
CA LEU A 240 -6.53 12.74 16.50
C LEU A 240 -7.65 12.60 15.45
N GLY A 241 -8.23 11.39 15.32
CA GLY A 241 -9.20 11.13 14.26
C GLY A 241 -8.57 11.01 12.87
N ALA A 242 -9.42 11.07 11.84
CA ALA A 242 -8.98 11.10 10.45
C ALA A 242 -8.48 12.51 10.11
N LEU A 243 -7.24 12.60 9.62
CA LEU A 243 -6.61 13.84 9.20
C LEU A 243 -6.43 13.89 7.69
N GLN A 244 -6.35 15.09 7.12
CA GLN A 244 -5.96 15.29 5.71
C GLN A 244 -4.47 15.01 5.52
N ASN A 245 -4.06 14.68 4.30
CA ASN A 245 -2.67 14.28 4.00
C ASN A 245 -1.61 15.28 4.48
N TYR A 246 -1.89 16.59 4.38
CA TYR A 246 -0.97 17.62 4.87
C TYR A 246 -0.82 17.60 6.39
N ASP A 247 -1.92 17.41 7.11
CA ASP A 247 -1.92 17.37 8.57
C ASP A 247 -1.28 16.08 9.08
N VAL A 248 -1.49 14.94 8.37
CA VAL A 248 -0.78 13.67 8.66
C VAL A 248 0.73 13.90 8.54
N ALA A 249 1.20 14.49 7.44
CA ALA A 249 2.62 14.72 7.20
C ALA A 249 3.22 15.68 8.24
N SER A 250 2.50 16.75 8.61
CA SER A 250 2.90 17.69 9.65
C SER A 250 3.01 17.00 11.02
N THR A 251 2.02 16.16 11.36
CA THR A 251 2.00 15.43 12.63
C THR A 251 3.11 14.37 12.69
N LEU A 252 3.40 13.68 11.57
CA LEU A 252 4.53 12.77 11.48
C LEU A 252 5.86 13.47 11.78
N CYS A 253 6.04 14.70 11.27
CA CYS A 253 7.25 15.47 11.53
C CYS A 253 7.41 15.88 13.01
N ALA A 254 6.34 15.91 13.80
CA ALA A 254 6.37 16.26 15.21
C ALA A 254 6.65 15.07 16.14
N ALA A 255 6.68 13.85 15.61
CA ALA A 255 6.94 12.63 16.37
C ALA A 255 8.42 12.22 16.31
N ASP A 256 8.79 11.30 17.21
CA ASP A 256 10.13 10.74 17.32
C ASP A 256 10.27 9.34 16.71
N LEU A 257 9.18 8.55 16.72
CA LEU A 257 9.21 7.15 16.35
C LEU A 257 7.84 6.69 15.83
N PHE A 258 7.82 6.08 14.65
CA PHE A 258 6.63 5.44 14.13
C PHE A 258 6.55 3.99 14.62
N VAL A 259 5.39 3.58 15.17
CA VAL A 259 5.18 2.26 15.76
C VAL A 259 3.95 1.58 15.16
N TRP A 260 4.13 0.39 14.57
CA TRP A 260 3.03 -0.37 13.98
C TRP A 260 3.30 -1.88 13.98
N PRO A 261 2.59 -2.71 14.75
CA PRO A 261 2.80 -4.16 14.77
C PRO A 261 2.55 -4.88 13.45
N ALA A 262 1.87 -4.23 12.52
CA ALA A 262 1.73 -4.63 11.12
C ALA A 262 1.26 -6.09 10.92
N ILE A 263 0.28 -6.55 11.70
CA ILE A 263 -0.28 -7.89 11.57
C ILE A 263 -0.94 -7.99 10.19
N ASN A 264 -0.47 -8.95 9.37
CA ASN A 264 -0.96 -9.20 8.01
C ASN A 264 -1.02 -7.93 7.14
N GLU A 265 -0.01 -7.08 7.24
CA GLU A 265 0.10 -5.84 6.48
C GLU A 265 0.63 -6.11 5.07
N ALA A 266 -0.05 -5.62 4.05
CA ALA A 266 0.39 -5.80 2.66
C ALA A 266 1.67 -4.98 2.37
N TYR A 267 1.63 -3.66 2.61
CA TYR A 267 2.75 -2.75 2.43
C TYR A 267 2.93 -1.78 3.59
N GLY A 268 1.83 -1.20 4.09
CA GLY A 268 1.89 -0.16 5.10
C GLY A 268 2.34 1.19 4.53
N MET A 269 1.56 1.81 3.64
CA MET A 269 1.89 3.13 3.07
C MET A 269 2.18 4.20 4.13
N ALA A 270 1.51 4.13 5.29
CA ALA A 270 1.79 5.01 6.41
C ALA A 270 3.22 4.84 6.97
N ILE A 271 3.79 3.62 6.88
CA ILE A 271 5.20 3.35 7.21
C ILE A 271 6.12 4.10 6.25
N LEU A 272 5.80 4.09 4.96
CA LEU A 272 6.57 4.80 3.94
C LEU A 272 6.48 6.33 4.13
N GLU A 273 5.30 6.84 4.45
CA GLU A 273 5.06 8.25 4.76
C GLU A 273 5.84 8.69 6.02
N ALA A 274 5.89 7.86 7.05
CA ALA A 274 6.66 8.10 8.25
C ALA A 274 8.17 8.17 7.95
N GLN A 275 8.69 7.25 7.15
CA GLN A 275 10.10 7.28 6.72
C GLN A 275 10.42 8.50 5.85
N ALA A 276 9.49 8.94 5.00
CA ALA A 276 9.63 10.18 4.22
C ALA A 276 9.73 11.41 5.13
N ALA A 277 8.96 11.43 6.22
CA ALA A 277 9.06 12.47 7.26
C ALA A 277 10.37 12.40 8.06
N GLY A 278 11.14 11.31 7.94
CA GLY A 278 12.40 11.09 8.64
C GLY A 278 12.24 10.41 9.99
N LEU A 279 11.13 9.70 10.20
CA LEU A 279 10.94 8.88 11.39
C LEU A 279 11.58 7.50 11.20
N PRO A 280 12.31 6.99 12.19
CA PRO A 280 12.59 5.57 12.28
C PRO A 280 11.29 4.81 12.55
N VAL A 281 11.24 3.56 12.11
CA VAL A 281 10.04 2.74 12.20
C VAL A 281 10.30 1.49 13.02
N ILE A 282 9.39 1.16 13.93
CA ILE A 282 9.30 -0.19 14.50
C ILE A 282 8.05 -0.84 13.94
N ALA A 283 8.22 -1.97 13.26
CA ALA A 283 7.11 -2.67 12.63
C ALA A 283 7.25 -4.20 12.73
N GLY A 284 6.09 -4.87 12.69
CA GLY A 284 6.06 -6.31 12.45
C GLY A 284 6.49 -6.63 11.02
N ASN A 285 7.36 -7.61 10.83
CA ASN A 285 7.80 -8.06 9.50
C ASN A 285 6.71 -8.92 8.86
N SER A 286 5.81 -8.30 8.11
CA SER A 286 4.68 -8.92 7.44
C SER A 286 4.55 -8.38 6.01
N GLY A 287 4.20 -9.22 5.05
CA GLY A 287 3.97 -8.84 3.66
C GLY A 287 5.12 -8.07 3.05
N GLY A 288 4.84 -6.88 2.52
CA GLY A 288 5.81 -5.98 1.90
C GLY A 288 6.50 -5.00 2.86
N VAL A 289 6.27 -5.08 4.17
CA VAL A 289 6.87 -4.14 5.15
C VAL A 289 8.39 -4.18 5.10
N GLY A 290 8.99 -5.37 4.95
CA GLY A 290 10.45 -5.54 4.82
C GLY A 290 11.05 -4.93 3.55
N GLN A 291 10.24 -4.54 2.56
CA GLN A 291 10.70 -3.80 1.39
C GLN A 291 10.82 -2.30 1.67
N ILE A 292 10.04 -1.79 2.61
CA ILE A 292 10.03 -0.39 3.02
C ILE A 292 11.01 -0.15 4.15
N VAL A 293 10.95 -0.97 5.20
CA VAL A 293 11.81 -0.85 6.38
C VAL A 293 13.04 -1.73 6.21
N ARG A 294 14.22 -1.10 6.19
CA ARG A 294 15.50 -1.81 6.21
C ARG A 294 15.90 -2.04 7.66
N ASP A 295 15.77 -3.29 8.09
CA ASP A 295 16.05 -3.68 9.47
C ASP A 295 17.46 -3.25 9.94
N GLY A 296 17.54 -2.71 11.15
CA GLY A 296 18.76 -2.15 11.73
C GLY A 296 19.25 -0.84 11.12
N LYS A 297 18.68 -0.40 9.97
CA LYS A 297 19.14 0.79 9.23
C LYS A 297 18.13 1.93 9.22
N THR A 298 16.88 1.66 8.85
CA THR A 298 15.81 2.68 8.79
C THR A 298 14.75 2.48 9.86
N GLY A 299 14.89 1.42 10.65
CA GLY A 299 14.01 1.01 11.71
C GLY A 299 14.37 -0.37 12.23
N ILE A 300 13.47 -0.96 13.03
CA ILE A 300 13.60 -2.32 13.56
C ILE A 300 12.39 -3.13 13.13
N LEU A 301 12.64 -4.29 12.52
CA LEU A 301 11.62 -5.27 12.20
C LEU A 301 11.56 -6.37 13.25
N THR A 302 10.38 -6.61 13.79
CA THR A 302 10.13 -7.71 14.70
C THR A 302 9.32 -8.80 14.05
N LYS A 303 9.32 -10.01 14.57
CA LYS A 303 8.40 -11.05 14.11
C LYS A 303 6.96 -10.57 14.32
N ALA A 304 6.16 -10.58 13.25
CA ALA A 304 4.76 -10.16 13.34
C ALA A 304 4.01 -10.96 14.44
N GLY A 305 3.32 -10.24 15.31
CA GLY A 305 2.62 -10.83 16.46
C GLY A 305 3.50 -11.13 17.70
N ASN A 306 4.81 -10.93 17.65
CA ASN A 306 5.65 -11.03 18.85
C ASN A 306 5.64 -9.72 19.63
N ILE A 307 4.76 -9.66 20.63
CA ILE A 307 4.51 -8.46 21.44
C ILE A 307 5.77 -8.06 22.24
N LYS A 308 6.47 -9.06 22.81
CA LYS A 308 7.64 -8.81 23.63
C LYS A 308 8.78 -8.19 22.81
N ASP A 309 9.15 -8.80 21.69
CA ASP A 309 10.21 -8.26 20.84
C ASP A 309 9.86 -6.86 20.33
N PHE A 310 8.57 -6.60 20.06
CA PHE A 310 8.10 -5.28 19.65
C PHE A 310 8.26 -4.25 20.79
N ALA A 311 7.86 -4.60 22.01
CA ALA A 311 8.03 -3.75 23.19
C ALA A 311 9.51 -3.47 23.48
N ASP A 312 10.37 -4.48 23.42
CA ASP A 312 11.82 -4.36 23.61
C ASP A 312 12.44 -3.43 22.56
N ALA A 313 12.01 -3.53 21.29
CA ALA A 313 12.47 -2.65 20.21
C ALA A 313 12.05 -1.19 20.44
N VAL A 314 10.82 -0.96 20.92
CA VAL A 314 10.35 0.38 21.28
C VAL A 314 11.18 0.93 22.44
N ALA A 315 11.37 0.16 23.53
CA ALA A 315 12.17 0.55 24.67
C ALA A 315 13.61 0.92 24.27
N LEU A 316 14.22 0.13 23.40
CA LEU A 316 15.56 0.38 22.89
C LEU A 316 15.66 1.75 22.18
N LEU A 317 14.76 2.03 21.23
CA LEU A 317 14.80 3.29 20.50
C LEU A 317 14.31 4.49 21.35
N LEU A 318 13.56 4.28 22.39
CA LEU A 318 13.25 5.34 23.37
C LEU A 318 14.50 5.77 24.12
N SER A 319 15.36 4.84 24.52
CA SER A 319 16.60 5.14 25.29
C SER A 319 17.74 5.65 24.39
N GLU A 320 17.80 5.27 23.11
CA GLU A 320 18.92 5.57 22.21
C GLU A 320 18.57 6.71 21.21
N SER A 321 18.52 7.96 21.68
CA SER A 321 18.14 9.12 20.86
C SER A 321 19.05 9.34 19.64
N ALA A 322 20.36 9.11 19.79
CA ALA A 322 21.33 9.22 18.68
C ALA A 322 21.05 8.19 17.58
N ARG A 323 20.79 6.92 17.96
CA ARG A 323 20.43 5.85 17.02
C ARG A 323 19.10 6.14 16.35
N ARG A 324 18.10 6.58 17.09
CA ARG A 324 16.80 7.01 16.57
C ARG A 324 16.96 8.10 15.50
N SER A 325 17.77 9.13 15.78
CA SER A 325 18.05 10.20 14.82
C SER A 325 18.81 9.71 13.57
N ALA A 326 19.81 8.83 13.75
CA ALA A 326 20.56 8.25 12.62
C ALA A 326 19.66 7.40 11.71
N MET A 327 18.81 6.55 12.29
CA MET A 327 17.83 5.74 11.56
C MET A 327 16.83 6.60 10.80
N GLY A 328 16.31 7.66 11.39
CA GLY A 328 15.38 8.59 10.74
C GLY A 328 16.01 9.30 9.53
N LYS A 329 17.28 9.74 9.64
CA LYS A 329 18.03 10.30 8.51
C LYS A 329 18.21 9.28 7.38
N ALA A 330 18.57 8.04 7.73
CA ALA A 330 18.72 6.95 6.77
C ALA A 330 17.38 6.60 6.10
N ALA A 331 16.27 6.59 6.84
CA ALA A 331 14.94 6.36 6.34
C ALA A 331 14.58 7.35 5.24
N LYS A 332 14.76 8.64 5.49
CA LYS A 332 14.50 9.71 4.51
C LYS A 332 15.32 9.55 3.22
N GLN A 333 16.61 9.16 3.35
CA GLN A 333 17.48 8.92 2.21
C GLN A 333 17.00 7.71 1.37
N VAL A 334 16.62 6.62 2.04
CA VAL A 334 16.12 5.41 1.38
C VAL A 334 14.84 5.72 0.62
N VAL A 335 13.88 6.43 1.23
CA VAL A 335 12.62 6.81 0.55
C VAL A 335 12.90 7.66 -0.67
N LYS A 336 13.77 8.67 -0.56
CA LYS A 336 14.15 9.52 -1.70
C LYS A 336 14.76 8.74 -2.86
N ARG A 337 15.58 7.72 -2.57
CA ARG A 337 16.27 6.94 -3.58
C ARG A 337 15.41 5.84 -4.20
N ASP A 338 14.70 5.07 -3.36
CA ASP A 338 14.08 3.80 -3.76
C ASP A 338 12.55 3.87 -3.91
N HIS A 339 11.92 4.89 -3.33
CA HIS A 339 10.46 5.02 -3.23
C HIS A 339 9.96 6.38 -3.76
N SER A 340 10.77 7.05 -4.56
CA SER A 340 10.38 8.33 -5.17
C SER A 340 9.39 8.11 -6.32
N PHE A 341 8.64 9.15 -6.62
CA PHE A 341 7.71 9.17 -7.75
C PHE A 341 8.45 9.05 -9.09
N GLU A 342 9.60 9.69 -9.20
CA GLU A 342 10.45 9.69 -10.39
C GLU A 342 10.98 8.28 -10.67
N GLN A 343 11.54 7.60 -9.67
CA GLN A 343 12.03 6.24 -9.81
C GLN A 343 10.93 5.26 -10.23
N ALA A 344 9.73 5.40 -9.65
CA ALA A 344 8.60 4.59 -10.04
C ALA A 344 8.12 4.88 -11.47
N SER A 345 8.18 6.15 -11.90
CA SER A 345 7.83 6.54 -13.28
C SER A 345 8.80 5.95 -14.29
N GLU A 346 10.11 6.01 -14.02
CA GLU A 346 11.16 5.39 -14.84
C GLU A 346 11.00 3.87 -14.92
N THR A 347 10.71 3.22 -13.80
CA THR A 347 10.46 1.77 -13.76
C THR A 347 9.24 1.40 -14.61
N LEU A 348 8.14 2.13 -14.46
CA LEU A 348 6.93 1.89 -15.24
C LEU A 348 7.15 2.14 -16.73
N ASP A 349 7.91 3.17 -17.10
CA ASP A 349 8.28 3.46 -18.50
C ASP A 349 9.07 2.31 -19.11
N SER A 350 10.12 1.85 -18.44
CA SER A 350 10.94 0.73 -18.91
C SER A 350 10.12 -0.53 -19.17
N ILE A 351 9.19 -0.86 -18.25
CA ILE A 351 8.29 -2.02 -18.38
C ILE A 351 7.41 -1.93 -19.63
N LEU A 352 6.95 -0.73 -20.00
CA LEU A 352 6.04 -0.55 -21.11
C LEU A 352 6.74 -0.38 -22.46
N ILE A 353 8.01 0.05 -22.49
CA ILE A 353 8.79 0.24 -23.71
C ILE A 353 9.49 -1.05 -24.16
N GLU A 354 10.06 -1.84 -23.24
CA GLU A 354 10.80 -3.07 -23.57
C GLU A 354 10.00 -4.08 -24.43
N PRO A 355 8.72 -4.37 -24.13
CA PRO A 355 7.93 -5.30 -24.94
C PRO A 355 7.67 -4.81 -26.37
N LYS A 356 7.71 -3.50 -26.63
CA LYS A 356 7.52 -2.94 -27.98
C LYS A 356 8.69 -3.27 -28.90
N LYS A 357 9.91 -3.38 -28.39
CA LYS A 357 11.11 -3.69 -29.20
C LYS A 357 11.13 -5.13 -29.75
N GLY A 358 10.38 -6.05 -29.15
CA GLY A 358 10.29 -7.44 -29.58
C GLY A 358 9.19 -7.76 -30.60
N LYS A 359 8.23 -6.85 -30.83
CA LYS A 359 7.09 -7.05 -31.74
C LYS A 359 7.25 -6.33 -33.12
N ILE A 360 8.32 -5.57 -33.30
CA ILE A 360 8.64 -4.97 -34.62
C ILE A 360 9.59 -5.91 -35.36
N ARG A 361 9.08 -7.07 -35.77
CA ARG A 361 9.65 -7.95 -36.81
C ARG A 361 8.53 -8.69 -37.52
#